data_e69ba1da2a803127c67fbf3e543d511a
#
_entry.id   e69ba1da2a803127c67fbf3e543d511a
#
_cell.length_a   1.000
_cell.length_b   1.000
_cell.length_c   1.000
_cell.angle_alpha   90.00
_cell.angle_beta   90.00
_cell.angle_gamma   90.00
#
_symmetry.space_group_name_H-M   'P 1'
#
loop_
_entity.id
_entity.type
_entity.pdbx_description
1 polymer ?
#
loop_
_entity_poly.entity_id
_entity_poly.type
_entity_poly.pdbx_seq_one_letter_code
_entity_poly.pdbx_strand_id
1 'polypeptide(L)'
;MHLSSFFQRYGQVLVFLLTSHLVGHTMALEKPGYKVLYQEGKLEYRLYQPYIVAETEVVGEESYKAASNEGFMRLFRYISGGNIDQASIAMTAPVQRHRVSEDIAMTTPVQRLPTAQGWKVAFMLPSQYAIDDAPVPVDPRVVIRPMPERLMAVLRYSGRWTERNLVKYEQRLRERLQEHGIEVMGVTESAAYNPPFTPPFMRRNEIMVKVEGYPTK
;
A
#
# COMPACT_ATOMS: atom_id res chain seq x y z
N MET A 1 -53.68 -16.05 -55.28
CA MET A 1 -52.70 -15.16 -55.93
C MET A 1 -52.37 -14.04 -54.96
N HIS A 2 -51.07 -13.89 -54.64
CA HIS A 2 -50.44 -12.78 -53.86
C HIS A 2 -50.75 -12.66 -52.38
N LEU A 3 -49.99 -13.41 -51.57
CA LEU A 3 -49.73 -13.11 -50.16
C LEU A 3 -48.35 -13.68 -49.77
N SER A 4 -47.31 -13.28 -50.47
CA SER A 4 -45.93 -13.75 -50.17
C SER A 4 -44.81 -12.69 -50.31
N SER A 5 -45.17 -11.40 -50.24
CA SER A 5 -44.15 -10.36 -50.43
C SER A 5 -44.04 -9.33 -49.28
N PHE A 6 -44.66 -9.59 -48.13
CA PHE A 6 -44.69 -8.62 -47.02
C PHE A 6 -43.76 -8.95 -45.85
N PHE A 7 -43.14 -10.14 -45.80
CA PHE A 7 -42.30 -10.58 -44.69
C PHE A 7 -40.81 -10.52 -44.95
N GLN A 8 -40.37 -10.00 -46.08
CA GLN A 8 -38.94 -10.01 -46.46
C GLN A 8 -38.22 -8.64 -46.28
N ARG A 9 -38.85 -7.63 -45.72
CA ARG A 9 -38.28 -6.28 -45.61
C ARG A 9 -38.02 -5.79 -44.19
N TYR A 10 -38.39 -6.50 -43.14
CA TYR A 10 -38.19 -6.04 -41.74
C TYR A 10 -37.34 -6.97 -40.90
N GLY A 11 -36.67 -7.99 -41.51
CA GLY A 11 -35.80 -8.95 -40.82
C GLY A 11 -34.34 -8.54 -40.64
N GLN A 12 -33.88 -7.41 -41.14
CA GLN A 12 -32.46 -6.99 -41.12
C GLN A 12 -32.11 -5.75 -40.33
N VAL A 13 -33.05 -5.17 -39.58
CA VAL A 13 -32.79 -3.94 -38.79
C VAL A 13 -32.65 -4.18 -37.28
N LEU A 14 -32.84 -5.39 -36.78
CA LEU A 14 -32.86 -5.65 -35.33
C LEU A 14 -31.67 -6.46 -34.79
N VAL A 15 -30.52 -6.49 -35.46
CA VAL A 15 -29.29 -7.16 -34.92
C VAL A 15 -28.12 -6.20 -34.71
N PHE A 16 -28.28 -4.90 -34.86
CA PHE A 16 -27.15 -3.95 -34.76
C PHE A 16 -27.17 -3.02 -33.57
N LEU A 17 -27.85 -3.35 -32.47
CA LEU A 17 -27.89 -2.50 -31.27
C LEU A 17 -27.89 -3.34 -29.98
N LEU A 18 -26.83 -4.08 -29.70
CA LEU A 18 -26.53 -4.56 -28.33
C LEU A 18 -25.09 -5.10 -28.22
N THR A 19 -24.13 -4.33 -28.74
CA THR A 19 -22.73 -4.44 -28.29
C THR A 19 -22.32 -3.10 -27.71
N SER A 20 -23.07 -2.59 -26.73
CA SER A 20 -22.51 -1.63 -25.78
C SER A 20 -21.45 -2.38 -25.01
N HIS A 21 -20.20 -2.21 -25.43
CA HIS A 21 -19.03 -2.62 -24.69
C HIS A 21 -19.10 -1.94 -23.33
N LEU A 22 -19.57 -2.69 -22.33
CA LEU A 22 -19.31 -2.37 -20.93
C LEU A 22 -17.83 -2.59 -20.73
N VAL A 23 -16.99 -1.67 -21.25
CA VAL A 23 -15.61 -1.53 -20.83
C VAL A 23 -15.71 -1.02 -19.40
N GLY A 24 -15.90 -1.95 -18.48
CA GLY A 24 -15.69 -1.71 -17.07
C GLY A 24 -14.23 -1.31 -16.91
N HIS A 25 -13.97 0.00 -16.89
CA HIS A 25 -12.70 0.51 -16.44
C HIS A 25 -12.58 0.12 -14.97
N THR A 26 -12.01 -1.04 -14.69
CA THR A 26 -11.47 -1.32 -13.37
C THR A 26 -10.34 -0.32 -13.18
N MET A 27 -10.68 0.83 -12.60
CA MET A 27 -9.69 1.82 -12.22
C MET A 27 -8.71 1.15 -11.29
N ALA A 28 -7.54 0.78 -11.82
CA ALA A 28 -6.49 0.23 -11.00
C ALA A 28 -6.11 1.28 -9.97
N LEU A 29 -6.10 0.90 -8.68
CA LEU A 29 -5.67 1.81 -7.62
C LEU A 29 -4.27 2.34 -7.90
N GLU A 30 -4.09 3.63 -7.78
CA GLU A 30 -2.80 4.29 -7.95
C GLU A 30 -1.78 3.74 -6.95
N LYS A 31 -0.52 3.66 -7.35
CA LYS A 31 0.59 3.10 -6.56
C LYS A 31 1.80 4.01 -6.66
N PRO A 32 2.71 4.00 -5.65
CA PRO A 32 3.96 4.72 -5.75
C PRO A 32 4.77 4.27 -6.96
N GLY A 33 5.30 5.23 -7.72
CA GLY A 33 6.21 4.96 -8.82
C GLY A 33 7.54 4.40 -8.29
N TYR A 34 8.08 3.38 -8.97
CA TYR A 34 9.40 2.85 -8.66
C TYR A 34 10.08 2.24 -9.90
N LYS A 35 11.41 2.17 -9.84
CA LYS A 35 12.23 1.44 -10.79
C LYS A 35 12.81 0.19 -10.10
N VAL A 36 12.69 -0.98 -10.72
CA VAL A 36 13.37 -2.19 -10.26
C VAL A 36 14.82 -2.14 -10.74
N LEU A 37 15.76 -2.14 -9.80
CA LEU A 37 17.20 -2.11 -10.08
C LEU A 37 17.80 -3.51 -10.14
N TYR A 38 17.31 -4.43 -9.29
CA TYR A 38 17.69 -5.84 -9.27
C TYR A 38 16.51 -6.69 -8.84
N GLN A 39 16.43 -7.92 -9.36
CA GLN A 39 15.37 -8.87 -9.00
C GLN A 39 15.91 -10.30 -8.97
N GLU A 40 15.51 -11.03 -7.92
CA GLU A 40 15.75 -12.46 -7.78
C GLU A 40 14.49 -13.15 -7.25
N GLY A 41 13.77 -13.83 -8.13
CA GLY A 41 12.50 -14.46 -7.81
C GLY A 41 11.44 -13.46 -7.33
N LYS A 42 11.07 -13.53 -6.04
CA LYS A 42 10.10 -12.61 -5.40
C LYS A 42 10.74 -11.46 -4.62
N LEU A 43 12.06 -11.42 -4.56
CA LEU A 43 12.83 -10.33 -3.98
C LEU A 43 13.19 -9.33 -5.07
N GLU A 44 12.83 -8.08 -4.86
CA GLU A 44 13.13 -6.96 -5.75
C GLU A 44 13.82 -5.84 -4.97
N TYR A 45 14.81 -5.18 -5.59
CA TYR A 45 15.41 -3.96 -5.10
C TYR A 45 14.85 -2.81 -5.93
N ARG A 46 14.09 -1.93 -5.27
CA ARG A 46 13.31 -0.88 -5.92
C ARG A 46 13.74 0.49 -5.46
N LEU A 47 14.01 1.37 -6.42
CA LEU A 47 14.15 2.80 -6.16
C LEU A 47 12.77 3.45 -6.32
N TYR A 48 12.16 3.83 -5.19
CA TYR A 48 10.88 4.51 -5.16
C TYR A 48 11.07 6.00 -5.42
N GLN A 49 10.24 6.56 -6.30
CA GLN A 49 10.14 8.01 -6.50
C GLN A 49 9.55 8.69 -5.26
N PRO A 50 9.78 10.00 -5.06
CA PRO A 50 9.11 10.75 -4.00
C PRO A 50 7.59 10.70 -4.15
N TYR A 51 6.87 10.61 -3.02
CA TYR A 51 5.41 10.69 -2.95
C TYR A 51 4.99 11.23 -1.58
N ILE A 52 3.70 11.52 -1.38
CA ILE A 52 3.19 11.94 -0.08
C ILE A 52 2.26 10.88 0.51
N VAL A 53 2.21 10.84 1.83
CA VAL A 53 1.33 9.93 2.58
C VAL A 53 0.52 10.69 3.62
N ALA A 54 -0.69 10.21 3.87
CA ALA A 54 -1.40 10.46 5.12
C ALA A 54 -1.02 9.33 6.09
N GLU A 55 -0.43 9.67 7.23
CA GLU A 55 0.05 8.74 8.24
C GLU A 55 -0.67 8.97 9.57
N THR A 56 -0.91 7.89 10.31
CA THR A 56 -1.40 7.95 11.69
C THR A 56 -0.69 6.93 12.54
N GLU A 57 -0.48 7.29 13.81
CA GLU A 57 0.10 6.41 14.81
C GLU A 57 -0.98 5.91 15.78
N VAL A 58 -0.94 4.60 16.08
CA VAL A 58 -1.78 3.94 17.07
C VAL A 58 -0.88 3.47 18.21
N VAL A 59 -0.90 4.21 19.31
CA VAL A 59 -0.06 3.98 20.50
C VAL A 59 -0.78 3.12 21.51
N GLY A 60 -0.05 2.24 22.22
CA GLY A 60 -0.58 1.41 23.28
C GLY A 60 -1.39 0.19 22.83
N GLU A 61 -1.51 -0.05 21.53
CA GLU A 61 -2.14 -1.24 20.98
C GLU A 61 -1.07 -2.25 20.53
N GLU A 62 -0.97 -3.35 21.26
CA GLU A 62 0.02 -4.40 20.98
C GLU A 62 -0.42 -5.30 19.82
N SER A 63 -1.73 -5.44 19.60
CA SER A 63 -2.28 -6.29 18.56
C SER A 63 -2.12 -5.66 17.18
N TYR A 64 -1.32 -6.28 16.32
CA TYR A 64 -1.17 -5.91 14.90
C TYR A 64 -2.50 -5.71 14.19
N LYS A 65 -3.50 -6.58 14.47
CA LYS A 65 -4.80 -6.53 13.82
C LYS A 65 -5.61 -5.33 14.29
N ALA A 66 -5.67 -5.09 15.60
CA ALA A 66 -6.45 -3.99 16.19
C ALA A 66 -5.85 -2.64 15.79
N ALA A 67 -4.54 -2.46 15.93
CA ALA A 67 -3.84 -1.26 15.49
C ALA A 67 -4.02 -0.98 13.99
N SER A 68 -3.91 -2.03 13.16
CA SER A 68 -4.12 -1.90 11.71
C SER A 68 -5.54 -1.45 11.38
N ASN A 69 -6.56 -1.99 12.06
CA ASN A 69 -7.94 -1.61 11.83
C ASN A 69 -8.22 -0.17 12.31
N GLU A 70 -7.74 0.20 13.48
CA GLU A 70 -7.90 1.56 14.01
C GLU A 70 -7.25 2.60 13.08
N GLY A 71 -5.98 2.40 12.76
CA GLY A 71 -5.25 3.30 11.87
C GLY A 71 -5.90 3.38 10.48
N PHE A 72 -6.31 2.23 9.91
CA PHE A 72 -7.02 2.20 8.64
C PHE A 72 -8.31 3.01 8.70
N MET A 73 -9.15 2.82 9.71
CA MET A 73 -10.44 3.53 9.83
C MET A 73 -10.26 5.03 10.03
N ARG A 74 -9.19 5.45 10.72
CA ARG A 74 -8.85 6.86 10.91
C ARG A 74 -8.47 7.51 9.58
N LEU A 75 -7.59 6.87 8.81
CA LEU A 75 -7.19 7.34 7.48
C LEU A 75 -8.33 7.25 6.46
N PHE A 76 -9.17 6.23 6.57
CA PHE A 76 -10.35 6.10 5.70
C PHE A 76 -11.35 7.24 5.91
N ARG A 77 -11.57 7.68 7.16
CA ARG A 77 -12.38 8.87 7.44
C ARG A 77 -11.78 10.12 6.81
N TYR A 78 -10.45 10.28 6.90
CA TYR A 78 -9.75 11.41 6.28
C TYR A 78 -9.99 11.47 4.77
N ILE A 79 -9.79 10.38 4.04
CA ILE A 79 -10.00 10.36 2.58
C ILE A 79 -11.47 10.41 2.17
N SER A 80 -12.40 10.10 3.07
CA SER A 80 -13.84 10.15 2.84
C SER A 80 -14.48 11.50 3.21
N GLY A 81 -13.69 12.58 3.30
CA GLY A 81 -14.18 13.91 3.61
C GLY A 81 -13.92 14.39 5.03
N GLY A 82 -13.18 13.63 5.86
CA GLY A 82 -12.72 14.05 7.18
C GLY A 82 -11.53 15.01 7.12
N ASN A 83 -11.61 15.99 6.23
CA ASN A 83 -10.66 17.09 6.03
C ASN A 83 -11.42 18.42 5.97
N ILE A 84 -10.70 19.53 6.12
CA ILE A 84 -11.30 20.88 6.21
C ILE A 84 -12.13 21.19 4.96
N ASP A 85 -11.67 20.77 3.79
CA ASP A 85 -12.34 21.03 2.51
C ASP A 85 -13.51 20.09 2.24
N GLN A 86 -13.76 19.11 3.12
CA GLN A 86 -14.74 18.03 2.94
C GLN A 86 -14.56 17.28 1.60
N ALA A 87 -13.34 17.29 1.08
CA ALA A 87 -12.99 16.69 -0.19
C ALA A 87 -12.88 15.17 -0.08
N SER A 88 -13.46 14.47 -1.06
CA SER A 88 -13.25 13.02 -1.23
C SER A 88 -11.95 12.77 -1.98
N ILE A 89 -11.04 12.06 -1.34
CA ILE A 89 -9.74 11.70 -1.89
C ILE A 89 -9.80 10.25 -2.39
N ALA A 90 -9.35 9.99 -3.61
CA ALA A 90 -9.36 8.64 -4.16
C ALA A 90 -8.49 7.68 -3.34
N MET A 91 -8.99 6.48 -3.08
CA MET A 91 -8.22 5.43 -2.40
C MET A 91 -7.07 4.96 -3.29
N THR A 92 -5.91 4.80 -2.70
CA THR A 92 -4.70 4.30 -3.38
C THR A 92 -4.22 2.97 -2.77
N ALA A 93 -3.21 2.37 -3.32
CA ALA A 93 -2.57 1.16 -2.80
C ALA A 93 -1.03 1.30 -2.84
N PRO A 94 -0.30 0.77 -1.90
CA PRO A 94 -0.73 -0.10 -0.80
C PRO A 94 -1.11 0.65 0.48
N VAL A 95 -1.75 -0.05 1.42
CA VAL A 95 -1.80 0.36 2.83
C VAL A 95 -0.49 -0.06 3.48
N GLN A 96 0.31 0.91 3.91
CA GLN A 96 1.61 0.70 4.56
C GLN A 96 1.47 0.64 6.08
N ARG A 97 2.29 -0.19 6.73
CA ARG A 97 2.32 -0.36 8.18
C ARG A 97 3.73 -0.68 8.65
N HIS A 98 4.14 -0.09 9.75
CA HIS A 98 5.36 -0.49 10.45
C HIS A 98 5.19 -0.32 11.96
N ARG A 99 5.99 -1.06 12.72
CA ARG A 99 6.04 -0.94 14.16
C ARG A 99 6.81 0.33 14.51
N VAL A 100 6.31 1.10 15.47
CA VAL A 100 7.08 2.22 16.03
C VAL A 100 8.14 1.60 16.95
N SER A 101 9.40 1.74 16.59
CA SER A 101 10.53 1.49 17.46
C SER A 101 11.36 2.77 17.52
N GLU A 102 11.72 3.19 18.73
CA GLU A 102 12.76 4.20 18.85
C GLU A 102 14.10 3.55 18.51
N ASP A 103 14.79 4.07 17.49
CA ASP A 103 16.21 3.79 17.29
C ASP A 103 16.99 4.50 18.41
N ILE A 104 17.21 3.77 19.51
CA ILE A 104 18.13 4.24 20.54
C ILE A 104 19.53 3.94 20.00
N ALA A 105 20.25 4.98 19.60
CA ALA A 105 21.69 4.90 19.40
C ALA A 105 22.32 4.27 20.67
N MET A 106 23.05 3.18 20.51
CA MET A 106 23.67 2.47 21.63
C MET A 106 24.72 3.34 22.31
N THR A 107 24.31 4.07 23.35
CA THR A 107 25.20 4.65 24.34
C THR A 107 24.93 3.98 25.69
N THR A 108 25.94 3.37 26.27
CA THR A 108 25.89 2.78 27.63
C THR A 108 25.90 3.88 28.69
N PRO A 109 25.08 3.81 29.79
CA PRO A 109 24.32 2.64 30.28
C PRO A 109 22.83 2.68 29.91
N VAL A 110 22.24 1.48 29.74
CA VAL A 110 20.86 1.24 29.38
C VAL A 110 19.93 1.63 30.51
N GLN A 111 19.35 2.83 30.47
CA GLN A 111 18.11 3.11 31.17
C GLN A 111 16.95 2.75 30.22
N ARG A 112 16.23 1.67 30.55
CA ARG A 112 14.97 1.33 29.88
C ARG A 112 13.90 2.33 30.31
N LEU A 113 13.71 3.37 29.52
CA LEU A 113 12.47 4.12 29.56
C LEU A 113 11.41 3.28 28.80
N PRO A 114 10.16 3.19 29.31
CA PRO A 114 9.10 2.51 28.56
C PRO A 114 8.81 3.34 27.31
N THR A 115 9.28 2.90 26.17
CA THR A 115 8.92 3.48 24.88
C THR A 115 7.50 3.06 24.56
N ALA A 116 6.66 3.99 24.11
CA ALA A 116 5.31 3.73 23.68
C ALA A 116 5.36 2.77 22.47
N GLN A 117 5.07 1.49 22.70
CA GLN A 117 4.93 0.52 21.62
C GLN A 117 3.67 0.85 20.83
N GLY A 118 3.77 0.90 19.52
CA GLY A 118 2.66 1.25 18.67
C GLY A 118 2.87 0.86 17.22
N TRP A 119 1.94 1.23 16.38
CA TRP A 119 1.96 0.97 14.95
C TRP A 119 1.66 2.25 14.17
N LYS A 120 2.42 2.48 13.12
CA LYS A 120 2.08 3.48 12.11
C LYS A 120 1.37 2.83 10.94
N VAL A 121 0.31 3.48 10.48
CA VAL A 121 -0.44 3.12 9.29
C VAL A 121 -0.42 4.30 8.35
N ALA A 122 -0.15 4.07 7.08
CA ALA A 122 -0.09 5.13 6.08
C ALA A 122 -0.82 4.75 4.79
N PHE A 123 -1.48 5.74 4.20
CA PHE A 123 -2.03 5.70 2.84
C PHE A 123 -1.21 6.64 1.97
N MET A 124 -0.76 6.17 0.81
CA MET A 124 -0.28 7.07 -0.22
C MET A 124 -1.43 7.99 -0.63
N LEU A 125 -1.17 9.26 -0.84
CA LEU A 125 -2.13 10.14 -1.49
C LEU A 125 -1.97 10.11 -3.01
N PRO A 126 -3.05 10.36 -3.78
CA PRO A 126 -2.95 10.46 -5.23
C PRO A 126 -1.87 11.47 -5.67
N SER A 127 -1.18 11.17 -6.77
CA SER A 127 -0.06 11.97 -7.29
C SER A 127 -0.45 13.39 -7.71
N GLN A 128 -1.73 13.66 -7.83
CA GLN A 128 -2.26 15.01 -8.07
C GLN A 128 -2.05 15.97 -6.90
N TYR A 129 -1.79 15.46 -5.67
CA TYR A 129 -1.57 16.29 -4.50
C TYR A 129 -0.07 16.49 -4.23
N ALA A 130 0.32 17.75 -4.04
CA ALA A 130 1.58 18.11 -3.41
C ALA A 130 1.38 18.26 -1.88
N ILE A 131 2.47 18.41 -1.13
CA ILE A 131 2.40 18.53 0.33
C ILE A 131 1.58 19.74 0.77
N ASP A 132 1.66 20.83 0.01
CA ASP A 132 0.99 22.10 0.32
C ASP A 132 -0.46 22.16 -0.18
N ASP A 133 -0.84 21.24 -1.11
CA ASP A 133 -2.17 21.18 -1.71
C ASP A 133 -3.04 20.04 -1.15
N ALA A 134 -2.46 19.18 -0.31
CA ALA A 134 -3.22 18.08 0.28
C ALA A 134 -4.28 18.60 1.25
N PRO A 135 -5.54 18.13 1.17
CA PRO A 135 -6.60 18.54 2.10
C PRO A 135 -6.18 18.36 3.54
N VAL A 136 -6.35 19.41 4.36
CA VAL A 136 -5.90 19.41 5.76
C VAL A 136 -6.78 18.47 6.60
N PRO A 137 -6.20 17.47 7.31
CA PRO A 137 -6.97 16.56 8.15
C PRO A 137 -7.67 17.29 9.29
N VAL A 138 -8.93 16.92 9.59
CA VAL A 138 -9.65 17.39 10.80
C VAL A 138 -9.16 16.67 12.05
N ASP A 139 -8.81 15.38 11.95
CA ASP A 139 -8.24 14.63 13.06
C ASP A 139 -6.74 14.94 13.21
N PRO A 140 -6.29 15.57 14.33
CA PRO A 140 -4.88 15.97 14.50
C PRO A 140 -3.90 14.78 14.58
N ARG A 141 -4.41 13.55 14.74
CA ARG A 141 -3.61 12.33 14.71
C ARG A 141 -3.28 11.86 13.28
N VAL A 142 -3.86 12.48 12.26
CA VAL A 142 -3.52 12.24 10.85
C VAL A 142 -2.57 13.32 10.40
N VAL A 143 -1.39 12.93 9.93
CA VAL A 143 -0.34 13.85 9.50
C VAL A 143 0.00 13.58 8.04
N ILE A 144 0.10 14.64 7.25
CA ILE A 144 0.57 14.52 5.86
C ILE A 144 2.09 14.64 5.84
N ARG A 145 2.77 13.67 5.22
CA ARG A 145 4.23 13.59 5.20
C ARG A 145 4.78 13.34 3.79
N PRO A 146 5.87 14.01 3.42
CA PRO A 146 6.63 13.66 2.23
C PRO A 146 7.44 12.38 2.48
N MET A 147 7.40 11.47 1.52
CA MET A 147 8.28 10.30 1.45
C MET A 147 9.33 10.60 0.39
N PRO A 148 10.61 10.75 0.76
CA PRO A 148 11.68 11.01 -0.20
C PRO A 148 11.94 9.80 -1.10
N GLU A 149 12.75 10.00 -2.13
CA GLU A 149 13.31 8.88 -2.88
C GLU A 149 14.03 7.92 -1.94
N ARG A 150 13.79 6.61 -2.10
CA ARG A 150 14.39 5.60 -1.24
C ARG A 150 14.58 4.26 -1.93
N LEU A 151 15.74 3.67 -1.70
CA LEU A 151 16.04 2.32 -2.15
C LEU A 151 15.50 1.30 -1.13
N MET A 152 14.64 0.40 -1.60
CA MET A 152 13.98 -0.60 -0.76
C MET A 152 14.22 -2.00 -1.29
N ALA A 153 14.57 -2.93 -0.41
CA ALA A 153 14.46 -4.35 -0.68
C ALA A 153 13.03 -4.80 -0.36
N VAL A 154 12.37 -5.46 -1.30
CA VAL A 154 10.93 -5.79 -1.26
C VAL A 154 10.72 -7.27 -1.54
N LEU A 155 10.16 -8.01 -0.59
CA LEU A 155 9.79 -9.41 -0.74
C LEU A 155 8.27 -9.54 -0.90
N ARG A 156 7.81 -10.03 -2.06
CA ARG A 156 6.39 -10.30 -2.34
C ARG A 156 5.95 -11.65 -1.79
N TYR A 157 4.74 -11.66 -1.20
CA TYR A 157 4.10 -12.90 -0.74
C TYR A 157 2.59 -12.85 -0.86
N SER A 158 1.95 -14.04 -0.75
CA SER A 158 0.48 -14.18 -0.66
C SER A 158 0.10 -14.69 0.72
N GLY A 159 -1.14 -14.48 1.12
CA GLY A 159 -1.65 -14.98 2.39
C GLY A 159 -2.46 -13.97 3.18
N ARG A 160 -2.80 -14.35 4.42
CA ARG A 160 -3.55 -13.50 5.34
C ARG A 160 -2.67 -12.42 5.96
N TRP A 161 -3.24 -11.28 6.28
CA TRP A 161 -2.59 -10.20 7.03
C TRP A 161 -2.61 -10.54 8.51
N THR A 162 -1.59 -11.26 8.96
CA THR A 162 -1.40 -11.66 10.36
C THR A 162 -0.01 -11.33 10.81
N GLU A 163 0.16 -11.07 12.10
CA GLU A 163 1.47 -10.84 12.70
C GLU A 163 2.44 -12.02 12.46
N ARG A 164 1.92 -13.25 12.55
CA ARG A 164 2.70 -14.45 12.21
C ARG A 164 3.30 -14.39 10.80
N ASN A 165 2.52 -13.95 9.82
CA ASN A 165 3.03 -13.81 8.45
C ASN A 165 3.99 -12.63 8.32
N LEU A 166 3.71 -11.52 9.01
CA LEU A 166 4.62 -10.38 9.08
C LEU A 166 6.00 -10.83 9.55
N VAL A 167 6.10 -11.42 10.74
CA VAL A 167 7.36 -11.91 11.33
C VAL A 167 8.04 -12.94 10.42
N LYS A 168 7.29 -13.91 9.89
CA LYS A 168 7.81 -14.94 9.00
C LYS A 168 8.48 -14.36 7.75
N TYR A 169 7.83 -13.40 7.09
CA TYR A 169 8.34 -12.85 5.83
C TYR A 169 9.39 -11.77 6.07
N GLU A 170 9.34 -11.08 7.20
CA GLU A 170 10.43 -10.20 7.64
C GLU A 170 11.71 -11.00 7.85
N GLN A 171 11.64 -12.10 8.59
CA GLN A 171 12.80 -12.97 8.80
C GLN A 171 13.38 -13.47 7.46
N ARG A 172 12.53 -13.94 6.55
CA ARG A 172 12.97 -14.37 5.21
C ARG A 172 13.63 -13.25 4.40
N LEU A 173 13.10 -12.03 4.49
CA LEU A 173 13.71 -10.89 3.82
C LEU A 173 15.10 -10.64 4.39
N ARG A 174 15.25 -10.61 5.73
CA ARG A 174 16.53 -10.39 6.41
C ARG A 174 17.56 -11.48 6.07
N GLU A 175 17.16 -12.75 6.06
CA GLU A 175 18.01 -13.88 5.66
C GLU A 175 18.55 -13.68 4.22
N ARG A 176 17.68 -13.32 3.26
CA ARG A 176 18.08 -13.05 1.87
C ARG A 176 19.02 -11.86 1.75
N LEU A 177 18.79 -10.79 2.50
CA LEU A 177 19.67 -9.62 2.50
C LEU A 177 21.04 -9.94 3.07
N GLN A 178 21.10 -10.76 4.12
CA GLN A 178 22.35 -11.27 4.69
C GLN A 178 23.12 -12.13 3.69
N GLU A 179 22.45 -13.04 2.96
CA GLU A 179 23.05 -13.84 1.87
C GLU A 179 23.65 -12.95 0.77
N HIS A 180 23.03 -11.81 0.49
CA HIS A 180 23.53 -10.84 -0.49
C HIS A 180 24.56 -9.86 0.09
N GLY A 181 24.87 -9.92 1.39
CA GLY A 181 25.79 -8.97 2.05
C GLY A 181 25.24 -7.53 2.10
N ILE A 182 23.90 -7.37 2.07
CA ILE A 182 23.25 -6.06 2.04
C ILE A 182 22.83 -5.66 3.45
N GLU A 183 23.26 -4.47 3.87
CA GLU A 183 22.91 -3.90 5.17
C GLU A 183 21.48 -3.34 5.17
N VAL A 184 20.76 -3.62 6.27
CA VAL A 184 19.38 -3.19 6.52
C VAL A 184 19.38 -1.87 7.26
N MET A 185 18.62 -0.90 6.77
CA MET A 185 18.47 0.42 7.39
C MET A 185 17.05 0.62 7.93
N GLY A 186 16.94 0.78 9.25
CA GLY A 186 15.67 1.12 9.89
C GLY A 186 14.69 -0.06 10.03
N VAL A 187 13.42 0.29 10.17
CA VAL A 187 12.35 -0.65 10.47
C VAL A 187 11.75 -1.30 9.23
N THR A 188 11.27 -2.53 9.40
CA THR A 188 10.55 -3.25 8.35
C THR A 188 9.15 -2.70 8.17
N GLU A 189 8.77 -2.44 6.93
CA GLU A 189 7.43 -2.01 6.53
C GLU A 189 6.67 -3.17 5.89
N SER A 190 5.36 -3.23 6.08
CA SER A 190 4.46 -4.14 5.37
C SER A 190 3.50 -3.36 4.49
N ALA A 191 3.18 -3.90 3.32
CA ALA A 191 2.29 -3.29 2.35
C ALA A 191 1.23 -4.26 1.86
N ALA A 192 -0.05 -3.87 1.94
CA ALA A 192 -1.19 -4.66 1.53
C ALA A 192 -1.90 -3.99 0.34
N TYR A 193 -2.03 -4.71 -0.76
CA TYR A 193 -2.51 -4.16 -2.05
C TYR A 193 -3.96 -4.50 -2.38
N ASN A 194 -4.55 -5.44 -1.68
CA ASN A 194 -5.87 -5.95 -2.04
C ASN A 194 -6.92 -5.65 -0.96
N PRO A 195 -8.20 -5.54 -1.34
CA PRO A 195 -9.31 -5.45 -0.40
C PRO A 195 -9.39 -6.68 0.53
N PRO A 196 -9.97 -6.54 1.73
CA PRO A 196 -10.03 -7.62 2.74
C PRO A 196 -10.82 -8.85 2.28
N PHE A 197 -11.77 -8.71 1.35
CA PHE A 197 -12.55 -9.81 0.78
C PHE A 197 -11.81 -10.62 -0.29
N THR A 198 -10.63 -10.16 -0.76
CA THR A 198 -9.80 -10.93 -1.71
C THR A 198 -9.36 -12.24 -1.05
N PRO A 199 -9.52 -13.41 -1.72
CA PRO A 199 -9.04 -14.68 -1.20
C PRO A 199 -7.54 -14.62 -0.83
N PRO A 200 -7.12 -15.18 0.30
CA PRO A 200 -5.74 -15.02 0.79
C PRO A 200 -4.66 -15.42 -0.21
N PHE A 201 -4.87 -16.50 -0.97
CA PHE A 201 -3.89 -16.97 -1.96
C PHE A 201 -3.74 -16.05 -3.18
N MET A 202 -4.72 -15.17 -3.44
CA MET A 202 -4.69 -14.18 -4.52
C MET A 202 -4.15 -12.82 -4.07
N ARG A 203 -3.95 -12.62 -2.75
CA ARG A 203 -3.48 -11.34 -2.22
C ARG A 203 -2.03 -11.08 -2.60
N ARG A 204 -1.75 -9.85 -3.00
CA ARG A 204 -0.40 -9.30 -3.07
C ARG A 204 -0.10 -8.59 -1.77
N ASN A 205 0.84 -9.12 -1.02
CA ASN A 205 1.43 -8.48 0.15
C ASN A 205 2.92 -8.31 -0.09
N GLU A 206 3.52 -7.34 0.55
CA GLU A 206 4.95 -7.08 0.49
C GLU A 206 5.49 -6.79 1.89
N ILE A 207 6.68 -7.29 2.17
CA ILE A 207 7.52 -6.87 3.26
C ILE A 207 8.68 -6.13 2.64
N MET A 208 9.02 -4.96 3.19
CA MET A 208 10.07 -4.12 2.63
C MET A 208 10.90 -3.47 3.74
N VAL A 209 12.15 -3.18 3.41
CA VAL A 209 13.06 -2.47 4.31
C VAL A 209 14.00 -1.59 3.48
N LYS A 210 14.37 -0.44 4.04
CA LYS A 210 15.35 0.44 3.42
C LYS A 210 16.73 -0.22 3.43
N VAL A 211 17.47 -0.07 2.32
CA VAL A 211 18.82 -0.59 2.13
C VAL A 211 19.71 0.46 1.49
N GLU A 212 21.04 0.33 1.63
CA GLU A 212 21.99 1.24 0.99
C GLU A 212 22.44 0.79 -0.40
N GLY A 213 22.23 -0.49 -0.74
CA GLY A 213 22.67 -1.05 -2.00
C GLY A 213 21.85 -2.24 -2.48
N TYR A 214 22.26 -2.81 -3.58
CA TYR A 214 21.70 -4.03 -4.16
C TYR A 214 22.82 -4.85 -4.79
N PRO A 215 22.63 -6.17 -5.04
CA PRO A 215 23.67 -6.99 -5.65
C PRO A 215 24.04 -6.46 -7.03
N THR A 216 25.33 -6.18 -7.22
CA THR A 216 25.91 -5.90 -8.51
C THR A 216 26.49 -7.20 -9.06
N LYS A 217 26.13 -7.58 -10.28
CA LYS A 217 26.67 -8.79 -10.94
C LYS A 217 28.16 -8.68 -11.09
#